data_1b34b049d902b7965f4009c4c585762e
#
_entry.id   1b34b049d902b7965f4009c4c585762e
#
_cell.length_a   1.000
_cell.length_b   1.000
_cell.length_c   1.000
_cell.angle_alpha   90.00
_cell.angle_beta   90.00
_cell.angle_gamma   90.00
#
_symmetry.space_group_name_H-M   'P 1'
#
loop_
_entity.id
_entity.type
_entity.pdbx_description
1 polymer ?
#
loop_
_entity_poly.entity_id
_entity_poly.type
_entity_poly.pdbx_seq_one_letter_code
_entity_poly.pdbx_strand_id
1 'polypeptide(L)'
;MIYFLLPIVIFCIYMSIRTLFVPNTIKGKLVSVDNFLYLGTCYLTVIIGFGLIYLLLELTGTSVLMEVNKLPQENIFETSFYFSAMMLFSVGNGDVIPLGFGRFIAVTEALIGYTLPAAFVARVIFDRKR
;
A
#
# COMPACT_ATOMS: atom_id res chain seq x y z
N MET A 1 6.56 -20.70 -8.71
CA MET A 1 6.01 -20.30 -7.40
C MET A 1 5.72 -18.80 -7.34
N ILE A 2 6.64 -17.95 -7.76
CA ILE A 2 6.50 -16.47 -7.74
C ILE A 2 5.35 -15.98 -8.63
N TYR A 3 5.23 -16.51 -9.84
CA TYR A 3 4.14 -16.17 -10.77
C TYR A 3 2.74 -16.55 -10.25
N PHE A 4 2.67 -17.43 -9.25
CA PHE A 4 1.42 -17.82 -8.62
C PHE A 4 1.07 -16.93 -7.41
N LEU A 5 2.09 -16.44 -6.69
CA LEU A 5 1.91 -15.54 -5.55
C LEU A 5 1.50 -14.13 -5.97
N LEU A 6 2.02 -13.64 -7.08
CA LEU A 6 1.80 -12.28 -7.57
C LEU A 6 0.30 -11.99 -7.84
N PRO A 7 -0.46 -12.84 -8.56
CA PRO A 7 -1.89 -12.61 -8.75
C PRO A 7 -2.69 -12.71 -7.44
N ILE A 8 -2.28 -13.53 -6.49
CA ILE A 8 -2.94 -13.63 -5.17
C ILE A 8 -2.78 -12.30 -4.42
N VAL A 9 -1.58 -11.73 -4.42
CA VAL A 9 -1.30 -10.44 -3.78
C VAL A 9 -2.12 -9.32 -4.43
N ILE A 10 -2.14 -9.26 -5.76
CA ILE A 10 -2.95 -8.28 -6.50
C ILE A 10 -4.44 -8.44 -6.17
N PHE A 11 -4.93 -9.67 -6.10
CA PHE A 11 -6.31 -9.95 -5.72
C PHE A 11 -6.64 -9.50 -4.29
N CYS A 12 -5.73 -9.72 -3.32
CA CYS A 12 -5.89 -9.25 -1.94
C CYS A 12 -5.94 -7.72 -1.86
N ILE A 13 -5.06 -7.02 -2.59
CA ILE A 13 -5.08 -5.55 -2.68
C ILE A 13 -6.41 -5.08 -3.29
N TYR A 14 -6.83 -5.68 -4.41
CA TYR A 14 -8.08 -5.33 -5.06
C TYR A 14 -9.29 -5.52 -4.14
N MET A 15 -9.35 -6.65 -3.42
CA MET A 15 -10.43 -6.92 -2.46
C MET A 15 -10.41 -5.95 -1.28
N SER A 16 -9.23 -5.57 -0.78
CA SER A 16 -9.10 -4.58 0.29
C SER A 16 -9.62 -3.20 -0.14
N ILE A 17 -9.21 -2.74 -1.32
CA ILE A 17 -9.67 -1.46 -1.89
C ILE A 17 -11.17 -1.52 -2.19
N ARG A 18 -11.66 -2.62 -2.77
CA ARG A 18 -13.09 -2.80 -3.05
C ARG A 18 -13.93 -2.74 -1.78
N THR A 19 -13.47 -3.34 -0.69
CA THR A 19 -14.19 -3.33 0.60
C THR A 19 -14.35 -1.90 1.12
N LEU A 20 -13.41 -1.00 0.85
CA LEU A 20 -13.52 0.42 1.19
C LEU A 20 -14.74 1.10 0.48
N PHE A 21 -15.06 0.65 -0.73
CA PHE A 21 -16.14 1.23 -1.54
C PHE A 21 -17.51 0.54 -1.36
N VAL A 22 -17.60 -0.57 -0.60
CA VAL A 22 -18.88 -1.27 -0.36
C VAL A 22 -19.67 -0.58 0.75
N PRO A 23 -20.98 -0.25 0.53
CA PRO A 23 -21.75 0.65 1.41
C PRO A 23 -22.15 0.13 2.79
N ASN A 24 -21.88 -1.11 3.15
CA ASN A 24 -22.55 -1.76 4.27
C ASN A 24 -21.88 -1.67 5.66
N THR A 25 -20.73 -1.02 5.79
CA THR A 25 -19.92 -1.15 7.01
C THR A 25 -19.81 0.10 7.88
N ILE A 26 -20.22 1.28 7.39
CA ILE A 26 -20.01 2.53 8.11
C ILE A 26 -21.31 2.99 8.74
N LYS A 27 -21.50 2.72 10.03
CA LYS A 27 -22.61 3.26 10.82
C LYS A 27 -22.29 4.70 11.26
N GLY A 28 -23.11 5.60 10.86
CA GLY A 28 -23.44 6.99 11.16
C GLY A 28 -22.75 7.84 12.23
N LYS A 29 -21.59 7.51 12.78
CA LYS A 29 -20.78 8.40 13.62
C LYS A 29 -19.54 8.87 12.88
N LEU A 30 -19.39 10.18 12.74
CA LEU A 30 -18.30 10.85 12.02
C LEU A 30 -16.89 10.47 12.51
N VAL A 31 -16.74 10.13 13.76
CA VAL A 31 -15.48 9.71 14.36
C VAL A 31 -15.79 8.48 15.20
N SER A 32 -15.80 7.32 14.58
CA SER A 32 -15.84 6.04 15.26
C SER A 32 -14.45 5.44 15.22
N VAL A 33 -14.01 4.91 16.36
CA VAL A 33 -12.76 4.12 16.44
C VAL A 33 -12.78 2.97 15.44
N ASP A 34 -13.95 2.39 15.18
CA ASP A 34 -14.15 1.33 14.20
C ASP A 34 -13.82 1.78 12.77
N ASN A 35 -14.21 3.00 12.39
CA ASN A 35 -13.90 3.56 11.08
C ASN A 35 -12.41 3.84 10.92
N PHE A 36 -11.74 4.28 11.97
CA PHE A 36 -10.31 4.50 11.99
C PHE A 36 -9.53 3.17 11.90
N LEU A 37 -9.94 2.18 12.67
CA LEU A 37 -9.36 0.83 12.61
C LEU A 37 -9.54 0.20 11.23
N TYR A 38 -10.70 0.40 10.61
CA TYR A 38 -10.97 -0.07 9.26
C TYR A 38 -10.02 0.56 8.23
N LEU A 39 -9.84 1.89 8.28
CA LEU A 39 -8.90 2.59 7.42
C LEU A 39 -7.46 2.10 7.66
N GLY A 40 -7.05 1.95 8.92
CA GLY A 40 -5.74 1.43 9.29
C GLY A 40 -5.49 0.02 8.75
N THR A 41 -6.50 -0.85 8.79
CA THR A 41 -6.42 -2.21 8.23
C THR A 41 -6.25 -2.18 6.71
N CYS A 42 -6.95 -1.29 6.01
CA CYS A 42 -6.77 -1.09 4.58
C CYS A 42 -5.35 -0.65 4.24
N TYR A 43 -4.82 0.35 4.95
CA TYR A 43 -3.43 0.80 4.78
C TYR A 43 -2.43 -0.33 5.00
N LEU A 44 -2.58 -1.07 6.09
CA LEU A 44 -1.69 -2.20 6.42
C LEU A 44 -1.73 -3.27 5.33
N THR A 45 -2.91 -3.62 4.82
CA THR A 45 -3.05 -4.60 3.74
C THR A 45 -2.37 -4.14 2.46
N VAL A 46 -2.47 -2.86 2.12
CA VAL A 46 -1.82 -2.30 0.93
C VAL A 46 -0.30 -2.29 1.09
N ILE A 47 0.23 -1.89 2.26
CA ILE A 47 1.67 -1.93 2.56
C ILE A 47 2.21 -3.36 2.42
N ILE A 48 1.53 -4.34 3.01
CA ILE A 48 1.94 -5.75 2.91
C ILE A 48 1.91 -6.21 1.46
N GLY A 49 0.87 -5.87 0.71
CA GLY A 49 0.72 -6.25 -0.69
C GLY A 49 1.83 -5.68 -1.58
N PHE A 50 2.07 -4.38 -1.53
CA PHE A 50 3.12 -3.75 -2.33
C PHE A 50 4.52 -4.15 -1.85
N GLY A 51 4.75 -4.25 -0.54
CA GLY A 51 5.99 -4.76 0.03
C GLY A 51 6.34 -6.16 -0.49
N LEU A 52 5.36 -7.06 -0.58
CA LEU A 52 5.53 -8.38 -1.19
C LEU A 52 5.83 -8.31 -2.69
N ILE A 53 5.20 -7.38 -3.43
CA ILE A 53 5.49 -7.20 -4.86
C ILE A 53 6.94 -6.77 -5.06
N TYR A 54 7.44 -5.77 -4.31
CA TYR A 54 8.84 -5.35 -4.38
C TYR A 54 9.78 -6.49 -4.01
N LEU A 55 9.51 -7.17 -2.90
CA LEU A 55 10.31 -8.32 -2.45
C LEU A 55 10.39 -9.42 -3.51
N LEU A 56 9.27 -9.79 -4.11
CA LEU A 56 9.22 -10.82 -5.13
C LEU A 56 10.01 -10.43 -6.39
N LEU A 57 9.92 -9.17 -6.81
CA LEU A 57 10.68 -8.68 -7.96
C LEU A 57 12.19 -8.69 -7.68
N GLU A 58 12.64 -8.26 -6.52
CA GLU A 58 14.04 -8.34 -6.11
C GLU A 58 14.54 -9.79 -6.07
N LEU A 59 13.75 -10.71 -5.51
CA LEU A 59 14.09 -12.13 -5.44
C LEU A 59 14.15 -12.81 -6.82
N THR A 60 13.44 -12.28 -7.83
CA THR A 60 13.54 -12.77 -9.23
C THR A 60 14.77 -12.27 -9.97
N GLY A 61 15.60 -11.45 -9.34
CA GLY A 61 16.77 -10.84 -9.96
C GLY A 61 16.48 -9.57 -10.75
N THR A 62 15.23 -9.07 -10.69
CA THR A 62 14.87 -7.77 -11.24
C THR A 62 15.06 -6.71 -10.17
N SER A 63 16.21 -6.00 -10.19
CA SER A 63 16.48 -4.93 -9.25
C SER A 63 15.51 -3.76 -9.49
N VAL A 64 14.57 -3.58 -8.59
CA VAL A 64 13.54 -2.52 -8.65
C VAL A 64 13.74 -1.46 -7.56
N LEU A 65 14.57 -1.73 -6.57
CA LEU A 65 14.91 -0.82 -5.48
C LEU A 65 16.43 -0.64 -5.37
N MET A 66 16.86 0.57 -5.09
CA MET A 66 18.25 0.91 -4.83
C MET A 66 18.33 1.70 -3.52
N GLU A 67 19.08 1.20 -2.58
CA GLU A 67 19.42 1.91 -1.35
C GLU A 67 20.60 2.84 -1.59
N VAL A 68 20.45 4.10 -1.18
CA VAL A 68 21.49 5.13 -1.38
C VAL A 68 22.67 4.90 -0.43
N ASN A 69 22.41 4.46 0.79
CA ASN A 69 23.42 4.21 1.83
C ASN A 69 23.36 2.75 2.29
N LYS A 70 23.68 1.81 1.41
CA LYS A 70 23.61 0.38 1.72
C LYS A 70 24.57 0.00 2.85
N LEU A 71 24.03 -0.32 4.02
CA LEU A 71 24.78 -0.93 5.10
C LEU A 71 24.92 -2.45 4.87
N PRO A 72 26.03 -3.08 5.31
CA PRO A 72 26.32 -4.47 4.96
C PRO A 72 25.33 -5.53 5.46
N GLN A 73 24.32 -5.17 6.23
CA GLN A 73 23.37 -6.08 6.87
C GLN A 73 21.89 -5.77 6.58
N GLU A 74 21.59 -4.91 5.61
CA GLU A 74 20.18 -4.61 5.32
C GLU A 74 19.50 -5.76 4.57
N ASN A 75 18.38 -6.21 5.14
CA ASN A 75 17.58 -7.29 4.58
C ASN A 75 16.65 -6.75 3.49
N ILE A 76 16.69 -7.36 2.30
CA ILE A 76 15.77 -7.04 1.18
C ILE A 76 14.30 -7.02 1.64
N PHE A 77 13.94 -7.90 2.58
CA PHE A 77 12.61 -7.94 3.18
C PHE A 77 12.28 -6.62 3.89
N GLU A 78 13.15 -6.17 4.78
CA GLU A 78 12.95 -4.94 5.54
C GLU A 78 12.88 -3.72 4.63
N THR A 79 13.79 -3.60 3.68
CA THR A 79 13.82 -2.53 2.69
C THR A 79 12.56 -2.47 1.85
N SER A 80 12.04 -3.61 1.40
CA SER A 80 10.83 -3.67 0.57
C SER A 80 9.59 -3.19 1.32
N PHE A 81 9.40 -3.60 2.56
CA PHE A 81 8.27 -3.17 3.38
C PHE A 81 8.39 -1.73 3.86
N TYR A 82 9.60 -1.31 4.23
CA TYR A 82 9.89 0.08 4.56
C TYR A 82 9.58 1.00 3.38
N PHE A 83 10.06 0.66 2.19
CA PHE A 83 9.81 1.44 0.98
C PHE A 83 8.32 1.55 0.65
N SER A 84 7.58 0.44 0.72
CA SER A 84 6.14 0.44 0.52
C SER A 84 5.42 1.36 1.52
N ALA A 85 5.74 1.28 2.80
CA ALA A 85 5.15 2.16 3.80
C ALA A 85 5.45 3.64 3.51
N MET A 86 6.69 3.98 3.14
CA MET A 86 7.11 5.34 2.83
C MET A 86 6.42 5.89 1.59
N MET A 87 6.20 5.05 0.56
CA MET A 87 5.46 5.44 -0.65
C MET A 87 3.97 5.64 -0.37
N LEU A 88 3.34 4.70 0.34
CA LEU A 88 1.92 4.75 0.64
C LEU A 88 1.54 5.96 1.50
N PHE A 89 2.39 6.31 2.47
CA PHE A 89 2.21 7.51 3.28
C PHE A 89 2.69 8.80 2.61
N SER A 90 3.17 8.72 1.37
CA SER A 90 3.69 9.85 0.60
C SER A 90 4.82 10.62 1.32
N VAL A 91 5.61 9.93 2.13
CA VAL A 91 6.74 10.52 2.87
C VAL A 91 7.94 10.72 1.95
N GLY A 92 8.25 9.71 1.11
CA GLY A 92 9.27 9.80 0.07
C GLY A 92 10.66 10.22 0.60
N ASN A 93 11.17 9.51 1.62
CA ASN A 93 12.39 9.89 2.33
C ASN A 93 13.67 9.93 1.45
N GLY A 94 13.67 9.22 0.31
CA GLY A 94 14.80 9.23 -0.63
C GLY A 94 15.95 8.27 -0.25
N ASP A 95 15.86 7.54 0.84
CA ASP A 95 16.86 6.54 1.25
C ASP A 95 16.85 5.32 0.31
N VAL A 96 15.67 4.99 -0.19
CA VAL A 96 15.45 3.94 -1.17
C VAL A 96 14.84 4.54 -2.43
N ILE A 97 15.46 4.27 -3.56
CA ILE A 97 15.05 4.82 -4.87
C ILE A 97 14.51 3.70 -5.74
N PRO A 98 13.29 3.86 -6.32
CA PRO A 98 12.76 2.87 -7.24
C PRO A 98 13.48 2.94 -8.59
N LEU A 99 13.83 1.78 -9.15
CA LEU A 99 14.50 1.63 -10.44
C LEU A 99 13.56 1.04 -11.48
N GLY A 100 13.75 1.40 -12.73
CA GLY A 100 13.08 0.80 -13.88
C GLY A 100 11.58 0.68 -13.70
N PHE A 101 11.06 -0.54 -13.76
CA PHE A 101 9.64 -0.84 -13.58
C PHE A 101 9.12 -0.55 -12.17
N GLY A 102 10.00 -0.59 -11.16
CA GLY A 102 9.68 -0.22 -9.78
C GLY A 102 9.12 1.20 -9.64
N ARG A 103 9.49 2.12 -10.54
CA ARG A 103 8.96 3.49 -10.55
C ARG A 103 7.47 3.55 -10.83
N PHE A 104 6.97 2.74 -11.76
CA PHE A 104 5.54 2.67 -12.06
C PHE A 104 4.74 2.10 -10.89
N ILE A 105 5.29 1.07 -10.24
CA ILE A 105 4.67 0.48 -9.05
C ILE A 105 4.61 1.52 -7.92
N ALA A 106 5.71 2.23 -7.67
CA ALA A 106 5.79 3.26 -6.63
C ALA A 106 4.81 4.42 -6.86
N VAL A 107 4.69 4.90 -8.10
CA VAL A 107 3.72 5.96 -8.44
C VAL A 107 2.29 5.48 -8.23
N THR A 108 1.97 4.25 -8.64
CA THR A 108 0.64 3.66 -8.43
C THR A 108 0.32 3.51 -6.95
N GLU A 109 1.28 3.05 -6.16
CA GLU A 109 1.15 2.93 -4.71
C GLU A 109 0.94 4.27 -4.02
N ALA A 110 1.73 5.28 -4.39
CA ALA A 110 1.60 6.65 -3.87
C ALA A 110 0.23 7.26 -4.21
N LEU A 111 -0.28 7.02 -5.43
CA LEU A 111 -1.60 7.46 -5.85
C LEU A 111 -2.70 6.82 -5.00
N ILE A 112 -2.62 5.52 -4.74
CA ILE A 112 -3.54 4.81 -3.84
C ILE A 112 -3.47 5.41 -2.43
N GLY A 113 -2.27 5.59 -1.89
CA GLY A 113 -2.07 6.16 -0.57
C GLY A 113 -2.67 7.55 -0.40
N TYR A 114 -2.56 8.38 -1.43
CA TYR A 114 -3.14 9.72 -1.45
C TYR A 114 -4.67 9.71 -1.58
N THR A 115 -5.22 8.80 -2.37
CA THR A 115 -6.67 8.73 -2.63
C THR A 115 -7.47 8.06 -1.53
N LEU A 116 -6.86 7.14 -0.76
CA LEU A 116 -7.54 6.39 0.31
C LEU A 116 -8.19 7.29 1.36
N PRO A 117 -7.51 8.27 1.98
CA PRO A 117 -8.13 9.15 2.98
C PRO A 117 -9.21 10.03 2.37
N ALA A 118 -8.98 10.54 1.15
CA ALA A 118 -9.96 11.38 0.46
C ALA A 118 -11.26 10.61 0.15
N ALA A 119 -11.14 9.39 -0.35
CA ALA A 119 -12.27 8.51 -0.61
C ALA A 119 -13.02 8.14 0.68
N PHE A 120 -12.29 7.90 1.77
CA PHE A 120 -12.87 7.61 3.07
C PHE A 120 -13.70 8.80 3.60
N VAL A 121 -13.13 10.01 3.58
CA VAL A 121 -13.82 11.23 4.01
C VAL A 121 -15.05 11.51 3.15
N ALA A 122 -14.90 11.42 1.82
CA ALA A 122 -16.02 11.61 0.89
C ALA A 122 -17.17 10.65 1.22
N ARG A 123 -16.87 9.38 1.47
CA ARG A 123 -17.87 8.37 1.81
C ARG A 123 -18.59 8.69 3.12
N VAL A 124 -17.87 9.05 4.18
CA VAL A 124 -18.46 9.41 5.48
C VAL A 124 -19.43 10.59 5.34
N ILE A 125 -19.10 11.57 4.47
CA ILE A 125 -19.95 12.72 4.20
C ILE A 125 -21.22 12.33 3.42
N PHE A 126 -21.10 11.46 2.41
CA PHE A 126 -22.23 11.03 1.58
C PHE A 126 -23.21 10.15 2.34
N ASP A 127 -22.73 9.25 3.21
CA ASP A 127 -23.60 8.41 4.04
C ASP A 127 -24.40 9.21 5.07
N ARG A 128 -23.95 10.41 5.43
CA ARG A 128 -24.68 11.31 6.35
C ARG A 128 -25.87 12.01 5.69
N LYS A 129 -25.87 12.14 4.36
CA LYS A 129 -26.94 12.84 3.63
C LYS A 129 -28.12 11.92 3.24
N ARG A 130 -28.02 10.65 3.52
CA ARG A 130 -29.10 9.66 3.36
C ARG A 130 -29.72 9.31 4.69
#